data_152c167e3f57738ef173f72e37205152
#
_entry.id   152c167e3f57738ef173f72e37205152
#
_cell.length_a   1.000
_cell.length_b   1.000
_cell.length_c   1.000
_cell.angle_alpha   90.00
_cell.angle_beta   90.00
_cell.angle_gamma   90.00
#
_symmetry.space_group_name_H-M   'P 1'
#
loop_
_entity.id
_entity.type
_entity.pdbx_description
1 polymer ?
#
loop_
_entity_poly.entity_id
_entity_poly.type
_entity_poly.pdbx_seq_one_letter_code
_entity_poly.pdbx_strand_id
1 'polypeptide(L)'
;MTTEALPVIHRVTTLDLSLLPWSWPFAEERRADIDAHFAIKQREKPKLWNGRILLARNPVFTESHFRADYFETDFASFLAWRDWGFPDRCVFNGFGMGALRCSDGAFVLGEMGCHTANAGRIYFPSGTPDPGDLSDGAVDISGSVAREVEEETGLTSTDYRAGAHWDCVVSGVATAMIKILNVDVTGEALRARIAANLARQHQPELSAIHLVRDTRDLTAAMPRFVTAFIEAQLAALP
;
A
#
# COMPACT_ATOMS: atom_id res chain seq x y z
N MET A 1 -16.62 -20.70 7.50
CA MET A 1 -16.02 -19.39 7.77
C MET A 1 -14.56 -19.65 8.15
N THR A 2 -13.63 -19.49 7.24
CA THR A 2 -12.19 -19.56 7.54
C THR A 2 -11.85 -18.36 8.40
N THR A 3 -11.46 -18.58 9.65
CA THR A 3 -10.95 -17.53 10.53
C THR A 3 -9.69 -16.97 9.88
N GLU A 4 -9.78 -15.79 9.29
CA GLU A 4 -8.62 -15.11 8.71
C GLU A 4 -7.63 -14.84 9.85
N ALA A 5 -6.37 -15.24 9.67
CA ALA A 5 -5.33 -15.06 10.68
C ALA A 5 -5.19 -13.57 11.04
N LEU A 6 -4.89 -13.29 12.31
CA LEU A 6 -4.63 -11.93 12.76
C LEU A 6 -3.38 -11.39 12.04
N PRO A 7 -3.35 -10.10 11.68
CA PRO A 7 -2.15 -9.49 11.13
C PRO A 7 -0.95 -9.61 12.09
N VAL A 8 0.23 -9.89 11.54
CA VAL A 8 1.49 -9.96 12.30
C VAL A 8 2.35 -8.78 11.90
N ILE A 9 2.92 -8.08 12.88
CA ILE A 9 3.77 -6.92 12.66
C ILE A 9 5.23 -7.31 12.94
N HIS A 10 6.09 -7.13 11.94
CA HIS A 10 7.54 -7.28 12.07
C HIS A 10 8.19 -5.89 11.94
N ARG A 11 8.92 -5.45 12.97
CA ARG A 11 9.67 -4.20 12.91
C ARG A 11 11.08 -4.48 12.43
N VAL A 12 11.47 -3.86 11.31
CA VAL A 12 12.77 -4.03 10.70
C VAL A 12 13.40 -2.68 10.37
N THR A 13 14.72 -2.66 10.20
CA THR A 13 15.45 -1.46 9.77
C THR A 13 15.77 -1.48 8.27
N THR A 14 15.84 -2.67 7.69
CA THR A 14 16.31 -2.86 6.31
C THR A 14 15.31 -3.69 5.51
N LEU A 15 15.04 -3.23 4.30
CA LEU A 15 14.34 -3.97 3.26
C LEU A 15 15.36 -4.45 2.23
N ASP A 16 15.43 -5.76 1.99
CA ASP A 16 16.30 -6.43 1.01
C ASP A 16 15.40 -7.08 -0.04
N LEU A 17 15.00 -6.31 -1.03
CA LEU A 17 13.95 -6.63 -1.99
C LEU A 17 14.54 -6.69 -3.39
N SER A 18 14.83 -7.89 -3.87
CA SER A 18 15.49 -8.11 -5.16
C SER A 18 14.50 -8.43 -6.26
N LEU A 19 14.66 -7.81 -7.44
CA LEU A 19 13.93 -8.25 -8.63
C LEU A 19 14.61 -9.49 -9.21
N LEU A 20 13.89 -10.60 -9.28
CA LEU A 20 14.37 -11.84 -9.86
C LEU A 20 13.44 -12.27 -11.03
N PRO A 21 13.99 -12.65 -12.19
CA PRO A 21 13.19 -13.20 -13.26
C PRO A 21 12.43 -14.45 -12.80
N TRP A 22 11.13 -14.41 -12.94
CA TRP A 22 10.29 -15.56 -12.63
C TRP A 22 8.99 -15.52 -13.44
N SER A 23 8.69 -16.61 -14.12
CA SER A 23 7.42 -16.82 -14.78
C SER A 23 6.38 -17.28 -13.77
N TRP A 24 5.30 -16.52 -13.64
CA TRP A 24 4.22 -16.88 -12.72
C TRP A 24 3.29 -17.93 -13.32
N PRO A 25 3.32 -19.20 -12.86
CA PRO A 25 2.53 -20.27 -13.46
C PRO A 25 1.03 -19.96 -13.52
N PHE A 26 0.48 -19.37 -12.45
CA PHE A 26 -0.92 -18.92 -12.41
C PHE A 26 -1.26 -17.98 -13.59
N ALA A 27 -0.39 -17.01 -13.88
CA ALA A 27 -0.64 -16.05 -14.95
C ALA A 27 -0.52 -16.69 -16.34
N GLU A 28 0.40 -17.64 -16.51
CA GLU A 28 0.61 -18.34 -17.78
C GLU A 28 -0.51 -19.34 -18.07
N GLU A 29 -0.82 -20.22 -17.12
CA GLU A 29 -1.82 -21.28 -17.26
C GLU A 29 -3.25 -20.73 -17.39
N ARG A 30 -3.53 -19.57 -16.79
CA ARG A 30 -4.86 -18.96 -16.78
C ARG A 30 -4.99 -17.74 -17.68
N ARG A 31 -4.05 -17.53 -18.63
CA ARG A 31 -4.00 -16.30 -19.45
C ARG A 31 -5.35 -15.97 -20.11
N ALA A 32 -5.98 -16.92 -20.78
CA ALA A 32 -7.25 -16.68 -21.46
C ALA A 32 -8.38 -16.25 -20.51
N ASP A 33 -8.45 -16.87 -19.32
CA ASP A 33 -9.45 -16.53 -18.30
C ASP A 33 -9.17 -15.14 -17.69
N ILE A 34 -7.89 -14.82 -17.47
CA ILE A 34 -7.43 -13.53 -16.96
C ILE A 34 -7.78 -12.40 -17.93
N ASP A 35 -7.51 -12.59 -19.22
CA ASP A 35 -7.83 -11.61 -20.26
C ASP A 35 -9.35 -11.38 -20.37
N ALA A 36 -10.14 -12.45 -20.31
CA ALA A 36 -11.59 -12.36 -20.29
C ALA A 36 -12.11 -11.63 -19.05
N HIS A 37 -11.56 -11.94 -17.86
CA HIS A 37 -11.88 -11.25 -16.60
C HIS A 37 -11.54 -9.76 -16.67
N PHE A 38 -10.34 -9.43 -17.15
CA PHE A 38 -9.91 -8.04 -17.28
C PHE A 38 -10.79 -7.25 -18.25
N ALA A 39 -11.18 -7.85 -19.39
CA ALA A 39 -12.09 -7.22 -20.34
C ALA A 39 -13.48 -6.89 -19.73
N ILE A 40 -13.98 -7.72 -18.79
CA ILE A 40 -15.20 -7.43 -18.04
C ILE A 40 -14.98 -6.23 -17.13
N LYS A 41 -13.89 -6.23 -16.33
CA LYS A 41 -13.57 -5.14 -15.41
C LYS A 41 -13.33 -3.81 -16.14
N GLN A 42 -12.71 -3.86 -17.30
CA GLN A 42 -12.48 -2.66 -18.12
C GLN A 42 -13.76 -2.06 -18.67
N ARG A 43 -14.82 -2.88 -18.96
CA ARG A 43 -16.15 -2.35 -19.32
C ARG A 43 -16.82 -1.62 -18.15
N GLU A 44 -16.63 -2.13 -16.91
CA GLU A 44 -17.13 -1.49 -15.69
C GLU A 44 -16.36 -0.19 -15.36
N LYS A 45 -15.05 -0.20 -15.63
CA LYS A 45 -14.12 0.92 -15.38
C LYS A 45 -13.26 1.16 -16.64
N PRO A 46 -13.72 1.95 -17.62
CA PRO A 46 -13.06 2.12 -18.92
C PRO A 46 -11.63 2.69 -18.86
N LYS A 47 -11.26 3.36 -17.75
CA LYS A 47 -9.91 3.89 -17.54
C LYS A 47 -8.95 2.88 -16.92
N LEU A 48 -9.42 1.67 -16.59
CA LEU A 48 -8.57 0.64 -16.03
C LEU A 48 -7.51 0.24 -17.07
N TRP A 49 -6.24 0.38 -16.69
CA TRP A 49 -5.11 0.12 -17.57
C TRP A 49 -4.34 -1.13 -17.10
N ASN A 50 -3.92 -1.96 -18.08
CA ASN A 50 -3.13 -3.17 -17.79
C ASN A 50 -1.63 -2.84 -17.80
N GLY A 51 -1.16 -2.13 -16.76
CA GLY A 51 0.26 -1.82 -16.59
C GLY A 51 1.08 -2.99 -16.05
N ARG A 52 2.40 -2.82 -16.08
CA ARG A 52 3.33 -3.75 -15.41
C ARG A 52 3.39 -3.39 -13.93
N ILE A 53 3.41 -4.40 -13.09
CA ILE A 53 3.55 -4.28 -11.63
C ILE A 53 4.52 -5.32 -11.10
N LEU A 54 4.94 -5.16 -9.86
CA LEU A 54 5.82 -6.08 -9.17
C LEU A 54 5.07 -6.76 -8.02
N LEU A 55 5.04 -8.09 -8.04
CA LEU A 55 4.58 -8.92 -6.91
C LEU A 55 5.76 -9.64 -6.29
N ALA A 56 5.57 -10.19 -5.09
CA ALA A 56 6.64 -10.79 -4.32
C ALA A 56 6.36 -12.24 -3.91
N ARG A 57 7.44 -12.96 -3.59
CA ARG A 57 7.45 -14.33 -3.06
C ARG A 57 8.62 -14.52 -2.10
N ASN A 58 8.67 -15.68 -1.44
CA ASN A 58 9.77 -16.07 -0.55
C ASN A 58 10.05 -15.05 0.58
N PRO A 59 9.04 -14.62 1.37
CA PRO A 59 9.27 -13.64 2.43
C PRO A 59 10.11 -14.25 3.55
N VAL A 60 11.15 -13.55 3.98
CA VAL A 60 12.01 -13.92 5.12
C VAL A 60 12.16 -12.73 6.05
N PHE A 61 11.77 -12.90 7.30
CA PHE A 61 11.97 -11.92 8.37
C PHE A 61 13.07 -12.37 9.32
N THR A 62 13.95 -11.44 9.66
CA THR A 62 14.90 -11.55 10.76
C THR A 62 14.65 -10.42 11.76
N GLU A 63 15.48 -10.29 12.81
CA GLU A 63 15.32 -9.21 13.81
C GLU A 63 15.39 -7.80 13.19
N SER A 64 16.15 -7.62 12.11
CA SER A 64 16.40 -6.30 11.54
C SER A 64 16.12 -6.19 10.04
N HIS A 65 15.87 -7.31 9.34
CA HIS A 65 15.70 -7.32 7.89
C HIS A 65 14.40 -8.00 7.48
N PHE A 66 13.80 -7.46 6.43
CA PHE A 66 12.81 -8.15 5.62
C PHE A 66 13.40 -8.37 4.23
N ARG A 67 13.42 -9.63 3.79
CA ARG A 67 13.86 -10.03 2.45
C ARG A 67 12.71 -10.63 1.69
N ALA A 68 12.60 -10.30 0.40
CA ALA A 68 11.68 -10.95 -0.53
C ALA A 68 12.20 -10.88 -1.97
N ASP A 69 11.79 -11.85 -2.79
CA ASP A 69 12.05 -11.89 -4.21
C ASP A 69 10.86 -11.29 -4.95
N TYR A 70 11.06 -10.19 -5.64
CA TYR A 70 10.04 -9.59 -6.50
C TYR A 70 10.16 -10.11 -7.92
N PHE A 71 9.04 -10.13 -8.62
CA PHE A 71 8.98 -10.47 -10.04
C PHE A 71 7.96 -9.58 -10.74
N GLU A 72 8.16 -9.39 -12.02
CA GLU A 72 7.29 -8.55 -12.85
C GLU A 72 6.10 -9.35 -13.39
N THR A 73 4.92 -8.78 -13.30
CA THR A 73 3.68 -9.33 -13.90
C THR A 73 2.82 -8.19 -14.45
N ASP A 74 1.64 -8.49 -14.97
CA ASP A 74 0.68 -7.48 -15.42
C ASP A 74 -0.46 -7.29 -14.42
N PHE A 75 -1.06 -6.10 -14.42
CA PHE A 75 -2.15 -5.74 -13.52
C PHE A 75 -3.39 -6.63 -13.70
N ALA A 76 -3.66 -7.12 -14.92
CA ALA A 76 -4.77 -8.03 -15.18
C ALA A 76 -4.60 -9.35 -14.41
N SER A 77 -3.39 -9.90 -14.36
CA SER A 77 -3.06 -11.11 -13.59
C SER A 77 -3.23 -10.89 -12.09
N PHE A 78 -2.74 -9.76 -11.56
CA PHE A 78 -2.95 -9.38 -10.17
C PHE A 78 -4.42 -9.23 -9.82
N LEU A 79 -5.19 -8.54 -10.67
CA LEU A 79 -6.61 -8.29 -10.47
C LEU A 79 -7.40 -9.61 -10.45
N ALA A 80 -7.14 -10.51 -11.39
CA ALA A 80 -7.76 -11.82 -11.44
C ALA A 80 -7.39 -12.67 -10.22
N TRP A 81 -6.10 -12.72 -9.85
CA TRP A 81 -5.63 -13.42 -8.65
C TRP A 81 -6.34 -12.95 -7.40
N ARG A 82 -6.49 -11.62 -7.22
CA ARG A 82 -7.22 -11.02 -6.11
C ARG A 82 -8.69 -11.38 -6.12
N ASP A 83 -9.38 -11.15 -7.25
CA ASP A 83 -10.82 -11.30 -7.38
C ASP A 83 -11.25 -12.79 -7.30
N TRP A 84 -10.34 -13.72 -7.61
CA TRP A 84 -10.57 -15.17 -7.48
C TRP A 84 -10.15 -15.72 -6.11
N GLY A 85 -9.90 -14.87 -5.14
CA GLY A 85 -9.63 -15.26 -3.75
C GLY A 85 -8.22 -15.77 -3.52
N PHE A 86 -7.25 -15.30 -4.30
CA PHE A 86 -5.82 -15.59 -4.13
C PHE A 86 -5.52 -17.09 -4.25
N PRO A 87 -5.76 -17.72 -5.42
CA PRO A 87 -5.58 -19.15 -5.61
C PRO A 87 -4.12 -19.61 -5.46
N ASP A 88 -3.15 -18.78 -5.81
CA ASP A 88 -1.73 -19.01 -5.52
C ASP A 88 -1.32 -18.27 -4.24
N ARG A 89 -0.99 -19.02 -3.20
CA ARG A 89 -0.57 -18.52 -1.88
C ARG A 89 0.95 -18.39 -1.73
N CYS A 90 1.72 -18.79 -2.75
CA CYS A 90 3.17 -18.61 -2.77
C CYS A 90 3.57 -17.17 -3.18
N VAL A 91 2.61 -16.44 -3.76
CA VAL A 91 2.75 -15.04 -4.14
C VAL A 91 2.04 -14.14 -3.13
N PHE A 92 2.61 -12.99 -2.88
CA PHE A 92 1.99 -11.94 -2.05
C PHE A 92 2.17 -10.55 -2.68
N ASN A 93 1.26 -9.64 -2.35
CA ASN A 93 1.42 -8.23 -2.67
C ASN A 93 2.20 -7.54 -1.57
N GLY A 94 3.47 -7.21 -1.85
CA GLY A 94 4.34 -6.42 -0.98
C GLY A 94 4.39 -4.98 -1.49
N PHE A 95 4.00 -4.00 -0.65
CA PHE A 95 3.91 -2.61 -1.04
C PHE A 95 4.26 -1.67 0.11
N GLY A 96 4.73 -0.46 -0.25
CA GLY A 96 5.05 0.57 0.71
C GLY A 96 3.84 1.44 1.09
N MET A 97 3.84 1.96 2.33
CA MET A 97 2.86 2.94 2.80
C MET A 97 3.54 4.04 3.61
N GLY A 98 3.16 5.29 3.36
CA GLY A 98 3.61 6.45 4.12
C GLY A 98 2.63 6.82 5.23
N ALA A 99 2.86 6.39 6.47
CA ALA A 99 2.01 6.73 7.61
C ALA A 99 2.31 8.14 8.11
N LEU A 100 1.61 9.15 7.58
CA LEU A 100 1.71 10.55 7.99
C LEU A 100 1.24 10.70 9.43
N ARG A 101 2.16 11.06 10.33
CA ARG A 101 1.90 11.29 11.76
C ARG A 101 2.17 12.75 12.10
N CYS A 102 1.15 13.44 12.57
CA CYS A 102 1.17 14.86 12.89
C CYS A 102 1.72 15.16 14.27
N SER A 103 2.06 16.43 14.54
CA SER A 103 2.62 16.89 15.82
C SER A 103 1.67 16.69 17.01
N ASP A 104 0.36 16.62 16.78
CA ASP A 104 -0.67 16.30 17.77
C ASP A 104 -0.96 14.79 17.89
N GLY A 105 -0.12 13.94 17.28
CA GLY A 105 -0.22 12.48 17.32
C GLY A 105 -1.23 11.87 16.34
N ALA A 106 -2.04 12.67 15.65
CA ALA A 106 -3.00 12.20 14.67
C ALA A 106 -2.31 11.53 13.48
N PHE A 107 -2.84 10.39 13.02
CA PHE A 107 -2.52 9.82 11.71
C PHE A 107 -3.46 10.38 10.65
N VAL A 108 -2.93 10.62 9.44
CA VAL A 108 -3.69 11.13 8.28
C VAL A 108 -3.80 10.04 7.23
N LEU A 109 -5.03 9.70 6.85
CA LEU A 109 -5.36 8.68 5.87
C LEU A 109 -6.19 9.26 4.73
N GLY A 110 -6.06 8.69 3.54
CA GLY A 110 -6.87 9.02 2.37
C GLY A 110 -8.02 8.03 2.15
N GLU A 111 -9.17 8.52 1.72
CA GLU A 111 -10.26 7.70 1.19
C GLU A 111 -10.17 7.66 -0.32
N MET A 112 -10.12 6.46 -0.89
CA MET A 112 -9.98 6.26 -2.32
C MET A 112 -11.24 6.66 -3.09
N GLY A 113 -11.06 7.41 -4.15
CA GLY A 113 -12.12 7.87 -5.04
C GLY A 113 -12.85 6.72 -5.74
N CYS A 114 -14.11 6.93 -6.10
CA CYS A 114 -14.99 5.91 -6.70
C CYS A 114 -14.49 5.35 -8.05
N HIS A 115 -13.60 6.07 -8.73
CA HIS A 115 -13.02 5.67 -10.00
C HIS A 115 -11.78 4.76 -9.86
N THR A 116 -11.22 4.64 -8.66
CA THR A 116 -10.02 3.82 -8.38
C THR A 116 -10.38 2.33 -8.21
N ALA A 117 -9.36 1.46 -8.22
CA ALA A 117 -9.54 0.03 -7.98
C ALA A 117 -9.99 -0.28 -6.55
N ASN A 118 -9.67 0.59 -5.59
CA ASN A 118 -9.93 0.43 -4.16
C ASN A 118 -10.98 1.43 -3.63
N ALA A 119 -11.95 1.82 -4.46
CA ALA A 119 -12.97 2.81 -4.15
C ALA A 119 -13.55 2.68 -2.74
N GLY A 120 -13.57 3.77 -1.97
CA GLY A 120 -14.12 3.86 -0.61
C GLY A 120 -13.25 3.19 0.48
N ARG A 121 -12.08 2.64 0.14
CA ARG A 121 -11.12 2.18 1.16
C ARG A 121 -10.34 3.36 1.73
N ILE A 122 -10.05 3.28 3.03
CA ILE A 122 -9.33 4.32 3.79
C ILE A 122 -8.00 3.76 4.25
N TYR A 123 -6.89 4.33 3.78
CA TYR A 123 -5.54 3.89 4.15
C TYR A 123 -4.51 5.01 3.95
N PHE A 124 -3.27 4.76 4.35
CA PHE A 124 -2.16 5.68 4.13
C PHE A 124 -1.77 5.72 2.65
N PRO A 125 -1.20 6.83 2.15
CA PRO A 125 -0.67 6.89 0.79
C PRO A 125 0.18 5.68 0.45
N SER A 126 -0.15 5.01 -0.68
CA SER A 126 0.49 3.75 -1.05
C SER A 126 0.17 3.30 -2.47
N GLY A 127 1.13 2.64 -3.11
CA GLY A 127 0.95 1.97 -4.39
C GLY A 127 1.60 0.58 -4.43
N THR A 128 1.08 -0.29 -5.29
CA THR A 128 1.78 -1.53 -5.64
C THR A 128 2.99 -1.17 -6.49
N PRO A 129 4.21 -1.64 -6.13
CA PRO A 129 5.41 -1.29 -6.89
C PRO A 129 5.30 -1.67 -8.36
N ASP A 130 5.89 -0.86 -9.21
CA ASP A 130 5.99 -1.07 -10.64
C ASP A 130 7.45 -1.01 -11.13
N PRO A 131 7.75 -1.24 -12.42
CA PRO A 131 9.11 -1.15 -12.93
C PRO A 131 9.78 0.23 -12.75
N GLY A 132 9.02 1.31 -12.54
CA GLY A 132 9.55 2.64 -12.21
C GLY A 132 10.13 2.73 -10.80
N ASP A 133 9.78 1.81 -9.92
CA ASP A 133 10.30 1.73 -8.55
C ASP A 133 11.60 0.86 -8.45
N LEU A 134 12.22 0.52 -9.58
CA LEU A 134 13.46 -0.25 -9.60
C LEU A 134 14.69 0.65 -9.57
N SER A 135 15.64 0.31 -8.68
CA SER A 135 16.97 0.93 -8.62
C SER A 135 18.02 -0.16 -8.44
N ASP A 136 18.99 -0.25 -9.36
CA ASP A 136 20.10 -1.21 -9.31
C ASP A 136 19.69 -2.69 -9.08
N GLY A 137 18.54 -3.10 -9.67
CA GLY A 137 18.02 -4.46 -9.55
C GLY A 137 17.28 -4.75 -8.24
N ALA A 138 17.13 -3.76 -7.38
CA ALA A 138 16.32 -3.80 -6.17
C ALA A 138 15.04 -2.99 -6.32
N VAL A 139 14.01 -3.33 -5.54
CA VAL A 139 12.77 -2.55 -5.45
C VAL A 139 12.94 -1.46 -4.40
N ASP A 140 12.91 -0.20 -4.83
CA ASP A 140 12.99 0.97 -3.96
C ASP A 140 11.63 1.33 -3.36
N ILE A 141 11.27 0.65 -2.29
CA ILE A 141 10.03 0.94 -1.54
C ILE A 141 10.08 2.34 -0.90
N SER A 142 11.25 2.86 -0.58
CA SER A 142 11.36 4.21 -0.01
C SER A 142 11.01 5.28 -1.04
N GLY A 143 11.54 5.15 -2.25
CA GLY A 143 11.20 6.01 -3.39
C GLY A 143 9.74 5.88 -3.79
N SER A 144 9.21 4.64 -3.84
CA SER A 144 7.80 4.39 -4.10
C SER A 144 6.89 5.11 -3.08
N VAL A 145 7.16 4.98 -1.78
CA VAL A 145 6.41 5.70 -0.73
C VAL A 145 6.50 7.20 -0.90
N ALA A 146 7.67 7.76 -1.20
CA ALA A 146 7.83 9.20 -1.38
C ALA A 146 7.01 9.71 -2.58
N ARG A 147 7.01 8.98 -3.68
CA ARG A 147 6.23 9.28 -4.89
C ARG A 147 4.72 9.26 -4.60
N GLU A 148 4.21 8.18 -3.99
CA GLU A 148 2.79 8.06 -3.66
C GLU A 148 2.32 9.16 -2.68
N VAL A 149 3.15 9.50 -1.67
CA VAL A 149 2.85 10.60 -0.75
C VAL A 149 2.75 11.91 -1.50
N GLU A 150 3.65 12.19 -2.45
CA GLU A 150 3.62 13.41 -3.25
C GLU A 150 2.41 13.44 -4.19
N GLU A 151 2.13 12.37 -4.91
CA GLU A 151 1.02 12.27 -5.85
C GLU A 151 -0.34 12.40 -5.16
N GLU A 152 -0.56 11.67 -4.07
CA GLU A 152 -1.83 11.64 -3.36
C GLU A 152 -2.05 12.85 -2.45
N THR A 153 -0.99 13.44 -1.87
CA THR A 153 -1.13 14.50 -0.85
C THR A 153 -0.52 15.84 -1.22
N GLY A 154 0.41 15.86 -2.17
CA GLY A 154 1.21 17.04 -2.53
C GLY A 154 2.31 17.37 -1.49
N LEU A 155 2.65 16.43 -0.62
CA LEU A 155 3.78 16.57 0.32
C LEU A 155 5.05 15.99 -0.32
N THR A 156 6.13 16.73 -0.23
CA THR A 156 7.45 16.29 -0.68
C THR A 156 8.30 15.80 0.51
N SER A 157 9.45 15.21 0.22
CA SER A 157 10.39 14.72 1.25
C SER A 157 10.90 15.81 2.21
N THR A 158 10.71 17.08 1.89
CA THR A 158 11.05 18.22 2.76
C THR A 158 9.95 18.54 3.78
N ASP A 159 8.75 18.02 3.60
CA ASP A 159 7.58 18.28 4.46
C ASP A 159 7.47 17.34 5.66
N TYR A 160 8.28 16.26 5.70
CA TYR A 160 8.24 15.25 6.77
C TYR A 160 9.61 14.69 7.10
N ARG A 161 9.72 14.06 8.27
CA ARG A 161 10.88 13.27 8.67
C ARG A 161 10.50 11.80 8.74
N ALA A 162 11.17 10.96 7.94
CA ALA A 162 10.97 9.52 7.97
C ALA A 162 11.51 8.90 9.28
N GLY A 163 10.73 7.99 9.87
CA GLY A 163 11.15 7.20 11.02
C GLY A 163 12.28 6.22 10.66
N ALA A 164 13.00 5.73 11.68
CA ALA A 164 14.15 4.84 11.48
C ALA A 164 13.76 3.43 11.00
N HIS A 165 12.55 2.97 11.36
CA HIS A 165 12.11 1.59 11.14
C HIS A 165 11.02 1.50 10.08
N TRP A 166 10.84 0.28 9.58
CA TRP A 166 9.67 -0.15 8.85
C TRP A 166 8.84 -1.07 9.75
N ASP A 167 7.55 -0.87 9.82
CA ASP A 167 6.63 -1.83 10.41
C ASP A 167 5.99 -2.62 9.25
N CYS A 168 6.47 -3.85 9.03
CA CYS A 168 5.95 -4.74 8.00
C CYS A 168 4.76 -5.51 8.54
N VAL A 169 3.55 -5.18 8.08
CA VAL A 169 2.31 -5.81 8.53
C VAL A 169 1.89 -6.89 7.54
N VAL A 170 2.02 -8.16 7.96
CA VAL A 170 1.60 -9.32 7.18
C VAL A 170 0.13 -9.64 7.47
N SER A 171 -0.72 -9.58 6.47
CA SER A 171 -2.16 -9.85 6.56
C SER A 171 -2.60 -10.69 5.36
N GLY A 172 -2.71 -12.00 5.54
CA GLY A 172 -2.98 -12.93 4.43
C GLY A 172 -1.88 -12.90 3.37
N VAL A 173 -2.24 -12.52 2.16
CA VAL A 173 -1.29 -12.38 1.03
C VAL A 173 -0.86 -10.92 0.81
N ALA A 174 -1.08 -10.05 1.76
CA ALA A 174 -0.61 -8.67 1.73
C ALA A 174 0.49 -8.47 2.77
N THR A 175 1.57 -7.81 2.38
CA THR A 175 2.63 -7.33 3.28
C THR A 175 2.78 -5.83 3.06
N ALA A 176 2.20 -5.05 3.97
CA ALA A 176 2.31 -3.60 3.95
C ALA A 176 3.58 -3.19 4.70
N MET A 177 4.55 -2.59 4.01
CA MET A 177 5.77 -2.03 4.58
C MET A 177 5.51 -0.57 4.93
N ILE A 178 5.19 -0.30 6.20
CA ILE A 178 4.73 1.01 6.65
C ILE A 178 5.89 1.80 7.23
N LYS A 179 6.14 2.98 6.69
CA LYS A 179 7.08 3.98 7.19
C LYS A 179 6.32 5.12 7.85
N ILE A 180 6.63 5.38 9.12
CA ILE A 180 6.10 6.59 9.79
C ILE A 180 6.80 7.81 9.21
N LEU A 181 6.00 8.79 8.81
CA LEU A 181 6.43 10.08 8.27
C LEU A 181 5.93 11.17 9.21
N ASN A 182 6.84 11.71 10.04
CA ASN A 182 6.49 12.71 11.05
C ASN A 182 6.41 14.10 10.42
N VAL A 183 5.27 14.76 10.57
CA VAL A 183 4.97 16.11 10.04
C VAL A 183 4.82 17.10 11.19
N ASP A 184 5.46 18.27 11.10
CA ASP A 184 5.54 19.26 12.18
C ASP A 184 4.32 20.19 12.28
N VAL A 185 3.15 19.74 11.78
CA VAL A 185 1.87 20.45 11.89
C VAL A 185 0.81 19.55 12.51
N THR A 186 -0.28 20.14 12.99
CA THR A 186 -1.43 19.39 13.53
C THR A 186 -2.20 18.65 12.43
N GLY A 187 -2.93 17.60 12.79
CA GLY A 187 -3.74 16.82 11.86
C GLY A 187 -4.74 17.69 11.09
N GLU A 188 -5.38 18.65 11.73
CA GLU A 188 -6.33 19.56 11.07
C GLU A 188 -5.64 20.47 10.05
N ALA A 189 -4.46 21.00 10.38
CA ALA A 189 -3.69 21.83 9.45
C ALA A 189 -3.21 21.01 8.24
N LEU A 190 -2.76 19.77 8.46
CA LEU A 190 -2.34 18.89 7.38
C LEU A 190 -3.52 18.48 6.50
N ARG A 191 -4.65 18.11 7.11
CA ARG A 191 -5.89 17.78 6.39
C ARG A 191 -6.33 18.93 5.47
N ALA A 192 -6.33 20.16 5.98
CA ALA A 192 -6.68 21.34 5.19
C ALA A 192 -5.70 21.57 4.02
N ARG A 193 -4.39 21.39 4.25
CA ARG A 193 -3.36 21.51 3.21
C ARG A 193 -3.56 20.47 2.10
N ILE A 194 -3.78 19.21 2.47
CA ILE A 194 -4.01 18.13 1.50
C ILE A 194 -5.31 18.37 0.74
N ALA A 195 -6.40 18.73 1.41
CA ALA A 195 -7.68 19.06 0.77
C ALA A 195 -7.54 20.19 -0.25
N ALA A 196 -6.76 21.23 0.06
CA ALA A 196 -6.47 22.32 -0.87
C ALA A 196 -5.62 21.83 -2.07
N ASN A 197 -4.74 20.85 -1.89
CA ASN A 197 -4.00 20.23 -3.00
C ASN A 197 -4.93 19.41 -3.91
N LEU A 198 -5.77 18.55 -3.33
CA LEU A 198 -6.73 17.72 -4.08
C LEU A 198 -7.71 18.59 -4.90
N ALA A 199 -8.15 19.71 -4.37
CA ALA A 199 -9.05 20.64 -5.07
C ALA A 199 -8.44 21.27 -6.36
N ARG A 200 -7.12 21.22 -6.52
CA ARG A 200 -6.42 21.68 -7.72
C ARG A 200 -6.20 20.58 -8.76
N GLN A 201 -6.34 19.31 -8.37
CA GLN A 201 -6.16 18.18 -9.28
C GLN A 201 -7.42 17.98 -10.14
N HIS A 202 -7.23 17.65 -11.41
CA HIS A 202 -8.37 17.41 -12.31
C HIS A 202 -9.18 16.17 -11.92
N GLN A 203 -8.51 15.13 -11.44
CA GLN A 203 -9.13 13.87 -11.01
C GLN A 203 -8.29 13.25 -9.87
N PRO A 204 -8.42 13.78 -8.64
CA PRO A 204 -7.65 13.28 -7.51
C PRO A 204 -8.01 11.83 -7.21
N GLU A 205 -7.01 11.01 -6.85
CA GLU A 205 -7.25 9.63 -6.44
C GLU A 205 -8.00 9.57 -5.10
N LEU A 206 -7.75 10.52 -4.22
CA LEU A 206 -8.41 10.62 -2.93
C LEU A 206 -9.68 11.46 -3.02
N SER A 207 -10.76 10.96 -2.42
CA SER A 207 -12.06 11.65 -2.30
C SER A 207 -12.23 12.40 -0.98
N ALA A 208 -11.55 11.93 0.08
CA ALA A 208 -11.60 12.54 1.41
C ALA A 208 -10.35 12.25 2.22
N ILE A 209 -10.12 13.05 3.27
CA ILE A 209 -9.01 12.87 4.22
C ILE A 209 -9.57 12.64 5.63
N HIS A 210 -9.10 11.56 6.24
CA HIS A 210 -9.50 11.11 7.56
C HIS A 210 -8.36 11.32 8.58
N LEU A 211 -8.72 11.68 9.80
CA LEU A 211 -7.80 11.75 10.93
C LEU A 211 -8.12 10.63 11.91
N VAL A 212 -7.08 9.91 12.33
CA VAL A 212 -7.20 8.88 13.37
C VAL A 212 -6.34 9.28 14.55
N ARG A 213 -6.96 9.47 15.71
CA ARG A 213 -6.32 9.85 16.98
C ARG A 213 -6.41 8.76 18.03
N ASP A 214 -7.47 7.95 17.94
CA ASP A 214 -7.66 6.81 18.83
C ASP A 214 -8.40 5.67 18.11
N THR A 215 -8.58 4.54 18.80
CA THR A 215 -9.19 3.33 18.21
C THR A 215 -10.66 3.51 17.84
N ARG A 216 -11.37 4.53 18.36
CA ARG A 216 -12.77 4.83 18.00
C ARG A 216 -12.90 5.46 16.62
N ASP A 217 -11.80 5.99 16.07
CA ASP A 217 -11.77 6.53 14.71
C ASP A 217 -11.58 5.42 13.64
N LEU A 218 -11.28 4.19 14.06
CA LEU A 218 -11.11 3.06 13.14
C LEU A 218 -12.46 2.61 12.57
N THR A 219 -12.47 2.34 11.26
CA THR A 219 -13.68 1.94 10.54
C THR A 219 -13.49 0.67 9.73
N ALA A 220 -14.59 0.02 9.35
CA ALA A 220 -14.56 -1.16 8.46
C ALA A 220 -14.06 -0.86 7.04
N ALA A 221 -13.99 0.41 6.63
CA ALA A 221 -13.40 0.81 5.36
C ALA A 221 -11.87 0.72 5.38
N MET A 222 -11.25 0.70 6.56
CA MET A 222 -9.80 0.53 6.73
C MET A 222 -9.42 -0.94 6.64
N PRO A 223 -8.44 -1.31 5.78
CA PRO A 223 -7.91 -2.66 5.73
C PRO A 223 -7.30 -3.11 7.07
N ARG A 224 -7.34 -4.41 7.36
CA ARG A 224 -6.86 -4.96 8.63
C ARG A 224 -5.38 -4.67 8.92
N PHE A 225 -4.53 -4.60 7.90
CA PHE A 225 -3.13 -4.22 8.08
C PHE A 225 -2.96 -2.76 8.51
N VAL A 226 -3.88 -1.86 8.12
CA VAL A 226 -3.89 -0.46 8.58
C VAL A 226 -4.36 -0.37 10.03
N THR A 227 -5.49 -1.00 10.35
CA THR A 227 -6.03 -0.95 11.73
C THR A 227 -5.07 -1.58 12.73
N ALA A 228 -4.48 -2.75 12.41
CA ALA A 228 -3.50 -3.41 13.27
C ALA A 228 -2.24 -2.56 13.51
N PHE A 229 -1.74 -1.88 12.45
CA PHE A 229 -0.63 -0.95 12.60
C PHE A 229 -0.99 0.21 13.54
N ILE A 230 -2.12 0.87 13.31
CA ILE A 230 -2.55 2.02 14.12
C ILE A 230 -2.77 1.60 15.58
N GLU A 231 -3.45 0.48 15.84
CA GLU A 231 -3.66 -0.07 17.17
C GLU A 231 -2.34 -0.30 17.91
N ALA A 232 -1.34 -0.89 17.22
CA ALA A 232 -0.01 -1.13 17.79
C ALA A 232 0.72 0.19 18.10
N GLN A 233 0.60 1.20 17.24
CA GLN A 233 1.22 2.52 17.47
C GLN A 233 0.55 3.26 18.65
N LEU A 234 -0.78 3.22 18.74
CA LEU A 234 -1.53 3.85 19.84
C LEU A 234 -1.26 3.16 21.18
N ALA A 235 -1.13 1.83 21.20
CA ALA A 235 -0.79 1.07 22.39
C ALA A 235 0.65 1.30 22.90
N ALA A 236 1.55 1.78 22.04
CA ALA A 236 2.94 2.09 22.39
C ALA A 236 3.13 3.52 22.92
N LEU A 237 2.08 4.34 22.91
CA LEU A 237 2.11 5.68 23.54
C LEU A 237 2.02 5.55 25.06
N PRO A 238 2.81 6.32 25.83
CA PRO A 238 2.84 6.27 27.29
C PRO A 238 1.52 6.71 27.92
#